data_f62cd376d6fbdabe229f9a971092a0d9
#
_entry.id   f62cd376d6fbdabe229f9a971092a0d9
#
_cell.length_a   1.000
_cell.length_b   1.000
_cell.length_c   1.000
_cell.angle_alpha   90.00
_cell.angle_beta   90.00
_cell.angle_gamma   90.00
#
_symmetry.space_group_name_H-M   'P 1'
#
loop_
_entity.id
_entity.type
_entity.pdbx_description
1 polymer ?
#
loop_
_entity_poly.entity_id
_entity_poly.type
_entity_poly.pdbx_seq_one_letter_code
_entity_poly.pdbx_strand_id
1 'polypeptide(L)'
;MSKRILGRDLEVSSIGLGCMGMSHAYGRPSDKTEAKNLLAKAVDLGYTMFDTAEVYGTAEYPHHNETLLGEILKPYRNQIKIATKGGLHFDENSTVVNKNLVPDSRPEVLKKSVEDSLQRLQMNHLDLYYIH
;
A
#
# COMPACT_ATOMS: atom_id res chain seq x y z
N MET A 1 -21.82 0.17 -5.08
CA MET A 1 -21.36 0.90 -3.87
C MET A 1 -21.48 2.40 -4.14
N SER A 2 -21.88 3.21 -3.14
CA SER A 2 -21.92 4.67 -3.27
C SER A 2 -20.50 5.25 -3.36
N LYS A 3 -20.40 6.49 -3.85
CA LYS A 3 -19.11 7.17 -4.05
C LYS A 3 -18.96 8.38 -3.12
N ARG A 4 -17.74 8.80 -2.89
CA ARG A 4 -17.33 10.00 -2.15
C ARG A 4 -16.26 10.74 -2.94
N ILE A 5 -16.17 12.04 -2.76
CA ILE A 5 -15.09 12.86 -3.29
C ILE A 5 -14.19 13.27 -2.12
N LEU A 6 -12.92 12.90 -2.20
CA LEU A 6 -11.89 13.33 -1.28
C LEU A 6 -11.18 14.57 -1.84
N GLY A 7 -11.03 15.59 -1.01
CA GLY A 7 -10.45 16.85 -1.47
C GLY A 7 -11.28 17.51 -2.58
N ARG A 8 -10.63 17.82 -3.70
CA ARG A 8 -11.29 18.54 -4.81
C ARG A 8 -12.00 17.60 -5.78
N ASP A 9 -11.39 16.50 -6.14
CA ASP A 9 -11.79 15.70 -7.32
C ASP A 9 -11.45 14.20 -7.23
N LEU A 10 -10.87 13.72 -6.13
CA LEU A 10 -10.54 12.31 -5.97
C LEU A 10 -11.81 11.51 -5.65
N GLU A 11 -12.48 11.03 -6.69
CA GLU A 11 -13.65 10.17 -6.52
C GLU A 11 -13.25 8.75 -6.14
N VAL A 12 -13.82 8.25 -5.04
CA VAL A 12 -13.56 6.91 -4.49
C VAL A 12 -14.86 6.25 -4.05
N SER A 13 -14.85 4.92 -3.87
CA SER A 13 -15.92 4.20 -3.19
C SER A 13 -16.07 4.69 -1.75
N SER A 14 -17.28 4.69 -1.23
CA SER A 14 -17.57 5.16 0.14
C SER A 14 -16.87 4.35 1.24
N ILE A 15 -16.40 3.15 0.90
CA ILE A 15 -15.60 2.29 1.76
C ILE A 15 -14.33 1.95 0.99
N GLY A 16 -13.16 2.17 1.60
CA GLY A 16 -11.87 1.74 1.10
C GLY A 16 -11.44 0.40 1.70
N LEU A 17 -10.55 -0.30 1.04
CA LEU A 17 -9.95 -1.53 1.55
C LEU A 17 -8.55 -1.25 2.08
N GLY A 18 -8.34 -1.40 3.41
CA GLY A 18 -7.03 -1.42 4.01
C GLY A 18 -6.32 -2.75 3.73
N CYS A 19 -5.15 -2.70 3.12
CA CYS A 19 -4.43 -3.89 2.67
C CYS A 19 -3.33 -4.36 3.64
N MET A 20 -3.09 -3.65 4.73
CA MET A 20 -2.02 -3.93 5.69
C MET A 20 -2.02 -5.39 6.15
N GLY A 21 -3.18 -5.93 6.51
CA GLY A 21 -3.30 -7.27 7.05
C GLY A 21 -2.88 -8.41 6.12
N MET A 22 -2.67 -8.13 4.83
CA MET A 22 -2.21 -9.14 3.86
C MET A 22 -0.72 -9.49 4.04
N SER A 23 0.09 -8.61 4.64
CA SER A 23 1.54 -8.81 4.74
C SER A 23 2.21 -8.21 5.97
N HIS A 24 1.45 -7.57 6.86
CA HIS A 24 2.00 -6.85 8.02
C HIS A 24 1.11 -6.99 9.25
N ALA A 25 1.73 -7.07 10.44
CA ALA A 25 1.16 -7.00 11.79
C ALA A 25 0.25 -8.14 12.25
N TYR A 26 -0.50 -8.79 11.38
CA TYR A 26 -1.54 -9.75 11.75
C TYR A 26 -1.18 -11.21 11.45
N GLY A 27 0.06 -11.59 11.76
CA GLY A 27 0.54 -12.96 11.58
C GLY A 27 1.23 -13.20 10.25
N ARG A 28 1.15 -14.43 9.75
CA ARG A 28 1.77 -14.82 8.48
C ARG A 28 1.18 -14.04 7.30
N PRO A 29 2.01 -13.51 6.39
CA PRO A 29 1.52 -12.93 5.15
C PRO A 29 0.58 -13.88 4.39
N SER A 30 -0.50 -13.34 3.82
CA SER A 30 -1.39 -14.08 2.95
C SER A 30 -0.63 -14.64 1.74
N ASP A 31 -1.00 -15.83 1.29
CA ASP A 31 -0.45 -16.29 0.03
C ASP A 31 -0.99 -15.44 -1.14
N LYS A 32 -0.24 -15.44 -2.24
CA LYS A 32 -0.55 -14.61 -3.40
C LYS A 32 -1.91 -14.96 -4.02
N THR A 33 -2.33 -16.20 -3.97
CA THR A 33 -3.63 -16.65 -4.52
C THR A 33 -4.77 -16.13 -3.67
N GLU A 34 -4.68 -16.22 -2.35
CA GLU A 34 -5.67 -15.67 -1.42
C GLU A 34 -5.78 -14.16 -1.59
N ALA A 35 -4.65 -13.44 -1.62
CA ALA A 35 -4.63 -11.99 -1.84
C ALA A 35 -5.26 -11.61 -3.19
N LYS A 36 -4.94 -12.35 -4.26
CA LYS A 36 -5.51 -12.14 -5.59
C LYS A 36 -7.04 -12.31 -5.60
N ASN A 37 -7.53 -13.38 -4.99
CA ASN A 37 -8.97 -13.65 -4.93
C ASN A 37 -9.70 -12.58 -4.12
N LEU A 38 -9.14 -12.15 -2.99
CA LEU A 38 -9.70 -11.09 -2.17
C LEU A 38 -9.77 -9.77 -2.91
N LEU A 39 -8.66 -9.34 -3.53
CA LEU A 39 -8.57 -8.06 -4.23
C LEU A 39 -9.48 -8.03 -5.48
N ALA A 40 -9.51 -9.11 -6.27
CA ALA A 40 -10.44 -9.23 -7.39
C ALA A 40 -11.90 -9.14 -6.93
N LYS A 41 -12.24 -9.84 -5.86
CA LYS A 41 -13.58 -9.79 -5.26
C LYS A 41 -13.95 -8.39 -4.77
N ALA A 42 -13.00 -7.67 -4.17
CA ALA A 42 -13.23 -6.29 -3.74
C ALA A 42 -13.53 -5.38 -4.94
N VAL A 43 -12.77 -5.48 -6.03
CA VAL A 43 -13.05 -4.73 -7.26
C VAL A 43 -14.44 -5.07 -7.82
N ASP A 44 -14.80 -6.35 -7.89
CA ASP A 44 -16.14 -6.80 -8.35
C ASP A 44 -17.29 -6.25 -7.50
N LEU A 45 -17.05 -6.06 -6.20
CA LEU A 45 -18.02 -5.45 -5.26
C LEU A 45 -18.07 -3.93 -5.35
N GLY A 46 -17.22 -3.32 -6.18
CA GLY A 46 -17.19 -1.88 -6.43
C GLY A 46 -16.30 -1.09 -5.48
N TYR A 47 -15.34 -1.74 -4.80
CA TYR A 47 -14.27 -1.02 -4.12
C TYR A 47 -13.36 -0.38 -5.16
N THR A 48 -13.10 0.91 -4.99
CA THR A 48 -12.18 1.64 -5.86
C THR A 48 -11.00 2.25 -5.10
N MET A 49 -11.01 2.23 -3.76
CA MET A 49 -9.94 2.77 -2.93
C MET A 49 -9.23 1.64 -2.20
N PHE A 50 -7.91 1.52 -2.41
CA PHE A 50 -7.03 0.54 -1.77
C PHE A 50 -5.91 1.27 -1.05
N ASP A 51 -5.70 0.95 0.23
CA ASP A 51 -4.74 1.61 1.10
C ASP A 51 -3.60 0.67 1.48
N THR A 52 -2.37 1.11 1.25
CA THR A 52 -1.14 0.41 1.59
C THR A 52 -0.11 1.37 2.21
N ALA A 53 1.11 0.91 2.45
CA ALA A 53 2.25 1.72 2.86
C ALA A 53 3.57 1.03 2.49
N GLU A 54 4.64 1.83 2.35
CA GLU A 54 5.97 1.31 2.04
C GLU A 54 6.49 0.30 3.07
N VAL A 55 6.08 0.42 4.34
CA VAL A 55 6.53 -0.45 5.45
C VAL A 55 5.58 -1.61 5.76
N TYR A 56 4.55 -1.83 4.95
CA TYR A 56 3.65 -2.97 5.18
C TYR A 56 4.26 -4.28 4.66
N GLY A 57 5.15 -4.80 5.45
CA GLY A 57 5.86 -6.05 5.22
C GLY A 57 6.42 -6.59 6.51
N THR A 58 7.41 -7.46 6.40
CA THR A 58 8.16 -8.04 7.51
C THR A 58 9.60 -7.56 7.45
N ALA A 59 10.38 -7.81 8.50
CA ALA A 59 11.83 -7.50 8.47
C ALA A 59 12.57 -8.21 7.33
N GLU A 60 12.08 -9.38 6.90
CA GLU A 60 12.63 -10.14 5.78
C GLU A 60 12.19 -9.58 4.41
N TYR A 61 10.93 -9.11 4.33
CA TYR A 61 10.33 -8.55 3.13
C TYR A 61 9.67 -7.20 3.45
N PRO A 62 10.45 -6.13 3.67
CA PRO A 62 9.97 -4.88 4.28
C PRO A 62 8.93 -4.14 3.44
N HIS A 63 8.87 -4.38 2.13
CA HIS A 63 7.96 -3.68 1.20
C HIS A 63 6.99 -4.64 0.48
N HIS A 64 6.73 -5.79 1.08
CA HIS A 64 5.96 -6.87 0.45
C HIS A 64 4.57 -6.42 -0.02
N ASN A 65 3.88 -5.60 0.76
CA ASN A 65 2.49 -5.20 0.46
C ASN A 65 2.38 -4.42 -0.84
N GLU A 66 3.20 -3.40 -1.05
CA GLU A 66 3.20 -2.61 -2.28
C GLU A 66 3.53 -3.48 -3.51
N THR A 67 4.50 -4.37 -3.40
CA THR A 67 4.86 -5.29 -4.49
C THR A 67 3.70 -6.23 -4.82
N LEU A 68 3.06 -6.80 -3.80
CA LEU A 68 1.91 -7.69 -3.96
C LEU A 68 0.72 -6.98 -4.63
N LEU A 69 0.39 -5.78 -4.15
CA LEU A 69 -0.68 -4.97 -4.72
C LEU A 69 -0.37 -4.54 -6.16
N GLY A 70 0.86 -4.13 -6.43
CA GLY A 70 1.30 -3.71 -7.76
C GLY A 70 1.12 -4.80 -8.80
N GLU A 71 1.45 -6.05 -8.46
CA GLU A 71 1.25 -7.20 -9.36
C GLU A 71 -0.22 -7.55 -9.56
N ILE A 72 -1.00 -7.59 -8.49
CA ILE A 72 -2.39 -8.07 -8.51
C ILE A 72 -3.34 -7.01 -9.09
N LEU A 73 -3.17 -5.74 -8.72
CA LEU A 73 -4.09 -4.67 -9.11
C LEU A 73 -3.77 -4.02 -10.45
N LYS A 74 -2.64 -4.35 -11.07
CA LYS A 74 -2.25 -3.82 -12.39
C LYS A 74 -3.36 -3.90 -13.45
N PRO A 75 -4.11 -5.00 -13.61
CA PRO A 75 -5.21 -5.09 -14.58
C PRO A 75 -6.37 -4.12 -14.29
N TYR A 76 -6.51 -3.68 -13.05
CA TYR A 76 -7.62 -2.84 -12.60
C TYR A 76 -7.24 -1.35 -12.46
N ARG A 77 -6.00 -0.96 -12.81
CA ARG A 77 -5.44 0.37 -12.53
C ARG A 77 -6.33 1.53 -12.98
N ASN A 78 -7.01 1.42 -14.11
CA ASN A 78 -7.85 2.48 -14.66
C ASN A 78 -9.20 2.67 -13.91
N GLN A 79 -9.56 1.76 -13.03
CA GLN A 79 -10.83 1.79 -12.30
C GLN A 79 -10.65 1.89 -10.79
N ILE A 80 -9.41 1.94 -10.30
CA ILE A 80 -9.10 2.01 -8.87
C ILE A 80 -8.23 3.21 -8.55
N LYS A 81 -8.17 3.53 -7.26
CA LYS A 81 -7.31 4.52 -6.63
C LYS A 81 -6.46 3.84 -5.58
N ILE A 82 -5.17 4.17 -5.55
CA ILE A 82 -4.24 3.64 -4.55
C ILE A 82 -3.72 4.77 -3.68
N ALA A 83 -3.86 4.57 -2.37
CA ALA A 83 -3.18 5.35 -1.37
C ALA A 83 -1.99 4.56 -0.82
N THR A 84 -0.84 5.21 -0.69
CA THR A 84 0.30 4.67 0.04
C THR A 84 0.88 5.73 0.98
N LYS A 85 1.87 5.35 1.76
CA LYS A 85 2.42 6.17 2.84
C LYS A 85 3.93 6.01 2.90
N GLY A 86 4.62 7.10 3.23
CA GLY A 86 6.04 7.08 3.54
C GLY A 86 6.35 7.97 4.74
N GLY A 87 7.61 7.95 5.16
CA GLY A 87 8.06 8.66 6.35
C GLY A 87 8.36 7.75 7.53
N LEU A 88 8.12 6.44 7.40
CA LEU A 88 8.60 5.40 8.30
C LEU A 88 9.49 4.43 7.52
N HIS A 89 10.50 3.87 8.17
CA HIS A 89 11.33 2.80 7.62
C HIS A 89 11.75 1.84 8.73
N PHE A 90 12.16 0.62 8.35
CA PHE A 90 12.69 -0.35 9.29
C PHE A 90 14.09 0.08 9.74
N ASP A 91 14.33 0.08 11.06
CA ASP A 91 15.66 0.31 11.61
C ASP A 91 16.56 -0.90 11.31
N GLU A 92 17.47 -0.72 10.37
CA GLU A 92 18.41 -1.78 9.96
C GLU A 92 19.38 -2.18 11.08
N ASN A 93 19.60 -1.30 12.07
CA ASN A 93 20.46 -1.57 13.24
C ASN A 93 19.72 -2.27 14.37
N SER A 94 18.40 -2.44 14.27
CA SER A 94 17.61 -3.13 15.27
C SER A 94 18.01 -4.60 15.38
N THR A 95 18.28 -5.06 16.60
CA THR A 95 18.56 -6.47 16.92
C THR A 95 17.28 -7.27 17.19
N VAL A 96 16.12 -6.62 17.17
CA VAL A 96 14.82 -7.26 17.38
C VAL A 96 14.40 -8.00 16.09
N VAL A 97 13.83 -9.20 16.23
CA VAL A 97 13.41 -10.04 15.09
C VAL A 97 12.45 -9.30 14.16
N ASN A 98 11.51 -8.55 14.73
CA ASN A 98 10.69 -7.59 13.98
C ASN A 98 11.31 -6.22 14.18
N LYS A 99 12.14 -5.78 13.25
CA LYS A 99 12.82 -4.49 13.32
C LYS A 99 11.85 -3.36 13.66
N ASN A 100 12.27 -2.45 14.53
CA ASN A 100 11.48 -1.27 14.86
C ASN A 100 11.31 -0.37 13.64
N LEU A 101 10.17 0.30 13.57
CA LEU A 101 9.95 1.37 12.60
C LEU A 101 10.46 2.69 13.21
N VAL A 102 11.20 3.45 12.41
CA VAL A 102 11.73 4.76 12.77
C VAL A 102 11.21 5.82 11.79
N PRO A 103 10.82 7.01 12.29
CA PRO A 103 10.36 8.08 11.43
C PRO A 103 11.51 8.80 10.73
N ASP A 104 11.34 9.08 9.43
CA ASP A 104 12.20 10.00 8.68
C ASP A 104 11.37 10.66 7.57
N SER A 105 10.94 11.89 7.80
CA SER A 105 10.12 12.66 6.87
C SER A 105 10.91 13.77 6.18
N ARG A 106 12.24 13.70 6.11
CA ARG A 106 13.05 14.66 5.35
C ARG A 106 12.63 14.65 3.88
N PRO A 107 12.61 15.81 3.21
CA PRO A 107 12.12 15.92 1.83
C PRO A 107 12.79 14.97 0.84
N GLU A 108 14.12 14.79 0.94
CA GLU A 108 14.87 13.87 0.09
C GLU A 108 14.52 12.40 0.32
N VAL A 109 14.22 12.03 1.58
CA VAL A 109 13.77 10.67 1.93
C VAL A 109 12.37 10.41 1.39
N LEU A 110 11.43 11.35 1.60
CA LEU A 110 10.07 11.21 1.09
C LEU A 110 10.02 11.13 -0.45
N LYS A 111 10.84 11.91 -1.16
CA LYS A 111 10.95 11.81 -2.62
C LYS A 111 11.39 10.42 -3.06
N LYS A 112 12.44 9.90 -2.43
CA LYS A 112 12.93 8.54 -2.69
C LYS A 112 11.87 7.48 -2.39
N SER A 113 11.17 7.60 -1.26
CA SER A 113 10.06 6.70 -0.89
C SER A 113 8.96 6.69 -1.94
N VAL A 114 8.57 7.85 -2.46
CA VAL A 114 7.55 7.94 -3.54
C VAL A 114 8.03 7.24 -4.81
N GLU A 115 9.27 7.48 -5.25
CA GLU A 115 9.84 6.85 -6.44
C GLU A 115 9.88 5.32 -6.30
N ASP A 116 10.32 4.83 -5.15
CA ASP A 116 10.39 3.40 -4.87
C ASP A 116 8.99 2.76 -4.76
N SER A 117 8.04 3.46 -4.16
CA SER A 117 6.63 3.02 -4.10
C SER A 117 6.01 2.91 -5.50
N LEU A 118 6.25 3.88 -6.37
CA LEU A 118 5.80 3.84 -7.78
C LEU A 118 6.34 2.61 -8.51
N GLN A 119 7.62 2.27 -8.29
CA GLN A 119 8.23 1.08 -8.89
C GLN A 119 7.60 -0.21 -8.36
N ARG A 120 7.44 -0.35 -7.04
CA ARG A 120 6.83 -1.53 -6.41
C ARG A 120 5.39 -1.72 -6.83
N LEU A 121 4.61 -0.64 -6.87
CA LEU A 121 3.21 -0.64 -7.29
C LEU A 121 3.04 -0.74 -8.82
N GLN A 122 4.13 -0.67 -9.59
CA GLN A 122 4.14 -0.68 -11.06
C GLN A 122 3.23 0.41 -11.67
N MET A 123 3.34 1.62 -11.14
CA MET A 123 2.49 2.77 -11.49
C MET A 123 3.35 3.98 -11.88
N ASN A 124 2.74 4.91 -12.62
CA ASN A 124 3.36 6.17 -13.00
C ASN A 124 2.87 7.37 -12.17
N HIS A 125 1.87 7.17 -11.32
CA HIS A 125 1.38 8.16 -10.36
C HIS A 125 0.72 7.47 -9.17
N LEU A 126 0.69 8.14 -8.03
CA LEU A 126 -0.10 7.78 -6.84
C LEU A 126 -1.33 8.67 -6.78
N ASP A 127 -2.47 8.10 -6.38
CA ASP A 127 -3.71 8.86 -6.25
C ASP A 127 -3.77 9.64 -4.93
N LEU A 128 -3.20 9.08 -3.87
CA LEU A 128 -3.10 9.70 -2.55
C LEU A 128 -1.82 9.23 -1.85
N TYR A 129 -1.13 10.16 -1.21
CA TYR A 129 0.10 9.87 -0.46
C TYR A 129 0.02 10.49 0.94
N TYR A 130 0.31 9.68 1.96
CA TYR A 130 0.33 10.12 3.35
C TYR A 130 1.75 10.22 3.89
N ILE A 131 1.97 11.15 4.79
CA ILE A 131 3.08 11.05 5.75
C ILE A 131 2.61 10.12 6.88
N HIS A 132 3.34 9.06 7.06
CA HIS A 132 2.95 7.94 7.94
C HIS A 132 3.26 8.21 9.40
#